data_0e6f102fd5200c37624099a59cc120f8
#
_entry.id   0e6f102fd5200c37624099a59cc120f8
#
_cell.length_a   1.000
_cell.length_b   1.000
_cell.length_c   1.000
_cell.angle_alpha   90.00
_cell.angle_beta   90.00
_cell.angle_gamma   90.00
#
_symmetry.space_group_name_H-M   'P 1'
#
loop_
_entity.id
_entity.type
_entity.pdbx_description
1 polymer ?
#
loop_
_entity_poly.entity_id
_entity_poly.type
_entity_poly.pdbx_seq_one_letter_code
_entity_poly.pdbx_strand_id
1 'polypeptide(L)'
;MFEKNLSYSSLNTARSALSTIITVDGMSIGNHPLVVRFLKGVFNLRPPVPRYKEVWDVSIVLRFLKTPSPVSSLSLKNLSLKLVMLLSLVTAQRGQTLHLLDINLMSTYDSSIVFTFNKPLKQSNPRTQVKPLVLKAYTHDESLCVFSTLKEYLQRTETLRVTGSQLLISFQKPHKAVSRDTISR
;
A
#
# COMPACT_ATOMS: atom_id res chain seq x y z
N MET A 1 -3.99 27.17 20.90
CA MET A 1 -3.88 26.33 19.68
C MET A 1 -4.80 26.80 18.56
N PHE A 2 -6.08 27.05 18.82
CA PHE A 2 -7.00 27.57 17.80
C PHE A 2 -6.58 28.94 17.27
N GLU A 3 -6.24 29.87 18.13
CA GLU A 3 -5.74 31.21 17.78
C GLU A 3 -4.43 31.20 16.98
N LYS A 4 -3.64 30.12 17.07
CA LYS A 4 -2.42 29.90 16.27
C LYS A 4 -2.71 29.36 14.86
N ASN A 5 -3.94 29.40 14.39
CA ASN A 5 -4.37 28.95 13.08
C ASN A 5 -4.04 27.49 12.74
N LEU A 6 -3.93 26.62 13.77
CA LEU A 6 -3.70 25.20 13.53
C LEU A 6 -4.90 24.56 12.80
N SER A 7 -4.62 23.65 11.88
CA SER A 7 -5.64 22.92 11.14
C SER A 7 -6.48 22.01 12.06
N TYR A 8 -7.69 21.64 11.61
CA TYR A 8 -8.51 20.65 12.30
C TYR A 8 -7.73 19.35 12.59
N SER A 9 -6.97 18.87 11.62
CA SER A 9 -6.15 17.66 11.77
C SER A 9 -5.14 17.78 12.90
N SER A 10 -4.43 18.91 13.00
CA SER A 10 -3.45 19.16 14.06
C SER A 10 -4.11 19.22 15.45
N LEU A 11 -5.27 19.88 15.55
CA LEU A 11 -6.04 19.95 16.79
C LEU A 11 -6.58 18.59 17.21
N ASN A 12 -7.06 17.78 16.26
CA ASN A 12 -7.54 16.43 16.54
C ASN A 12 -6.39 15.46 16.95
N THR A 13 -5.19 15.64 16.39
CA THR A 13 -4.00 14.91 16.84
C THR A 13 -3.63 15.28 18.28
N ALA A 14 -3.64 16.58 18.62
CA ALA A 14 -3.40 17.03 19.97
C ALA A 14 -4.46 16.47 20.95
N ARG A 15 -5.76 16.47 20.58
CA ARG A 15 -6.82 15.82 21.34
C ARG A 15 -6.49 14.36 21.63
N SER A 16 -6.10 13.61 20.60
CA SER A 16 -5.79 12.17 20.73
C SER A 16 -4.61 11.96 21.68
N ALA A 17 -3.56 12.75 21.57
CA ALA A 17 -2.40 12.68 22.47
C ALA A 17 -2.78 13.00 23.93
N LEU A 18 -3.53 14.06 24.16
CA LEU A 18 -3.96 14.43 25.51
C LEU A 18 -4.93 13.41 26.13
N SER A 19 -5.74 12.75 25.31
CA SER A 19 -6.69 11.73 25.76
C SER A 19 -6.02 10.49 26.37
N THR A 20 -4.75 10.26 26.12
CA THR A 20 -4.01 9.13 26.70
C THR A 20 -3.51 9.41 28.12
N ILE A 21 -3.42 10.69 28.51
CA ILE A 21 -2.80 11.10 29.76
C ILE A 21 -3.72 11.92 30.68
N ILE A 22 -4.80 12.51 30.14
CA ILE A 22 -5.70 13.39 30.90
C ILE A 22 -7.09 12.76 30.98
N THR A 23 -7.58 12.63 32.21
CA THR A 23 -8.93 12.20 32.54
C THR A 23 -9.64 13.30 33.32
N VAL A 24 -10.87 13.63 33.00
CA VAL A 24 -11.73 14.59 33.68
C VAL A 24 -13.06 13.91 33.99
N ASP A 25 -13.51 13.93 35.20
CA ASP A 25 -14.75 13.29 35.67
C ASP A 25 -14.85 11.81 35.28
N GLY A 26 -13.72 11.06 35.38
CA GLY A 26 -13.65 9.65 35.02
C GLY A 26 -13.67 9.37 33.51
N MET A 27 -13.68 10.41 32.69
CA MET A 27 -13.70 10.31 31.24
C MET A 27 -12.42 10.85 30.62
N SER A 28 -11.87 10.16 29.60
CA SER A 28 -10.76 10.69 28.80
C SER A 28 -11.11 12.06 28.23
N ILE A 29 -10.20 13.03 28.36
CA ILE A 29 -10.43 14.43 27.95
C ILE A 29 -10.89 14.55 26.49
N GLY A 30 -10.45 13.68 25.61
CA GLY A 30 -10.86 13.69 24.21
C GLY A 30 -12.30 13.29 23.96
N ASN A 31 -12.94 12.63 24.93
CA ASN A 31 -14.36 12.26 24.89
C ASN A 31 -15.24 13.25 25.67
N HIS A 32 -14.63 14.20 26.34
CA HIS A 32 -15.36 15.19 27.09
C HIS A 32 -16.27 16.03 26.16
N PRO A 33 -17.55 16.24 26.51
CA PRO A 33 -18.53 16.90 25.63
C PRO A 33 -18.09 18.26 25.08
N LEU A 34 -17.43 19.07 25.92
CA LEU A 34 -16.94 20.39 25.52
C LEU A 34 -15.83 20.29 24.47
N VAL A 35 -14.93 19.30 24.58
CA VAL A 35 -13.85 19.07 23.61
C VAL A 35 -14.41 18.57 22.28
N VAL A 36 -15.37 17.65 22.33
CA VAL A 36 -16.06 17.15 21.13
C VAL A 36 -16.80 18.28 20.43
N ARG A 37 -17.56 19.10 21.18
CA ARG A 37 -18.28 20.28 20.66
C ARG A 37 -17.33 21.31 20.07
N PHE A 38 -16.21 21.61 20.76
CA PHE A 38 -15.17 22.51 20.25
C PHE A 38 -14.63 22.04 18.89
N LEU A 39 -14.23 20.76 18.81
CA LEU A 39 -13.69 20.22 17.54
C LEU A 39 -14.72 20.21 16.40
N LYS A 40 -16.00 19.97 16.71
CA LYS A 40 -17.08 20.11 15.72
C LYS A 40 -17.19 21.56 15.22
N GLY A 41 -17.08 22.54 16.09
CA GLY A 41 -17.03 23.96 15.73
C GLY A 41 -15.81 24.29 14.85
N VAL A 42 -14.63 23.77 15.22
CA VAL A 42 -13.42 23.94 14.42
C VAL A 42 -13.57 23.32 13.03
N PHE A 43 -14.15 22.12 12.95
CA PHE A 43 -14.41 21.47 11.65
C PHE A 43 -15.32 22.31 10.75
N ASN A 44 -16.38 22.91 11.31
CA ASN A 44 -17.30 23.75 10.55
C ASN A 44 -16.65 25.06 10.09
N LEU A 45 -15.79 25.66 10.92
CA LEU A 45 -15.11 26.92 10.57
C LEU A 45 -13.88 26.73 9.68
N ARG A 46 -13.21 25.58 9.79
CA ARG A 46 -11.97 25.24 9.09
C ARG A 46 -12.04 23.79 8.60
N PRO A 47 -12.92 23.47 7.64
CA PRO A 47 -13.03 22.10 7.12
C PRO A 47 -11.69 21.67 6.52
N PRO A 48 -11.29 20.40 6.69
CA PRO A 48 -10.10 19.89 6.04
C PRO A 48 -10.29 19.92 4.52
N VAL A 49 -9.41 20.65 3.86
CA VAL A 49 -9.41 20.72 2.39
C VAL A 49 -8.71 19.47 1.85
N PRO A 50 -9.21 18.82 0.79
CA PRO A 50 -8.54 17.73 0.13
C PRO A 50 -7.11 18.14 -0.28
N ARG A 51 -6.13 17.27 -0.05
CA ARG A 51 -4.72 17.54 -0.40
C ARG A 51 -4.53 17.75 -1.90
N TYR A 52 -5.34 17.06 -2.70
CA TYR A 52 -5.31 17.12 -4.16
C TYR A 52 -6.67 17.62 -4.66
N LYS A 53 -6.66 18.59 -5.56
CA LYS A 53 -7.88 19.13 -6.19
C LYS A 53 -8.41 18.20 -7.27
N GLU A 54 -7.52 17.44 -7.89
CA GLU A 54 -7.85 16.55 -9.00
C GLU A 54 -7.29 15.15 -8.74
N VAL A 55 -7.99 14.15 -9.23
CA VAL A 55 -7.53 12.76 -9.26
C VAL A 55 -6.87 12.55 -10.61
N TRP A 56 -5.65 11.99 -10.61
CA TRP A 56 -4.93 11.68 -11.83
C TRP A 56 -5.67 10.62 -12.68
N ASP A 57 -5.54 10.74 -14.01
CA ASP A 57 -6.17 9.83 -14.95
C ASP A 57 -5.41 8.50 -15.04
N VAL A 58 -6.02 7.46 -14.47
CA VAL A 58 -5.50 6.08 -14.50
C VAL A 58 -5.29 5.58 -15.94
N SER A 59 -6.08 6.04 -16.92
CA SER A 59 -5.99 5.57 -18.29
C SER A 59 -4.62 5.86 -18.93
N ILE A 60 -3.96 6.93 -18.53
CA ILE A 60 -2.61 7.30 -18.98
C ILE A 60 -1.61 6.23 -18.56
N VAL A 61 -1.67 5.81 -17.30
CA VAL A 61 -0.79 4.78 -16.75
C VAL A 61 -1.08 3.42 -17.38
N LEU A 62 -2.35 3.06 -17.53
CA LEU A 62 -2.74 1.81 -18.18
C LEU A 62 -2.23 1.75 -19.63
N ARG A 63 -2.36 2.83 -20.40
CA ARG A 63 -1.79 2.92 -21.76
C ARG A 63 -0.28 2.74 -21.75
N PHE A 64 0.43 3.40 -20.84
CA PHE A 64 1.88 3.23 -20.69
C PHE A 64 2.24 1.79 -20.34
N LEU A 65 1.50 1.13 -19.44
CA LEU A 65 1.77 -0.26 -19.06
C LEU A 65 1.50 -1.28 -20.17
N LYS A 66 0.66 -0.95 -21.14
CA LYS A 66 0.44 -1.80 -22.32
C LYS A 66 1.62 -1.79 -23.29
N THR A 67 2.29 -0.63 -23.44
CA THR A 67 3.37 -0.45 -24.42
C THR A 67 4.50 -1.48 -24.27
N PRO A 68 5.03 -1.78 -23.06
CA PRO A 68 6.05 -2.81 -22.90
C PRO A 68 5.43 -4.21 -22.95
N SER A 69 5.32 -4.77 -24.15
CA SER A 69 4.78 -6.11 -24.43
C SER A 69 5.53 -6.72 -25.64
N PRO A 70 5.78 -8.03 -25.69
CA PRO A 70 5.43 -9.04 -24.68
C PRO A 70 6.28 -8.94 -23.40
N VAL A 71 5.74 -9.43 -22.28
CA VAL A 71 6.40 -9.35 -20.96
C VAL A 71 7.75 -10.06 -20.94
N SER A 72 7.89 -11.13 -21.71
CA SER A 72 9.13 -11.92 -21.86
C SER A 72 10.30 -11.12 -22.47
N SER A 73 10.04 -10.09 -23.26
CA SER A 73 11.08 -9.27 -23.92
C SER A 73 11.60 -8.13 -23.02
N LEU A 74 10.95 -7.89 -21.87
CA LEU A 74 11.32 -6.78 -21.00
C LEU A 74 12.67 -6.99 -20.30
N SER A 75 13.42 -5.91 -20.10
CA SER A 75 14.55 -5.93 -19.17
C SER A 75 14.04 -6.22 -17.75
N LEU A 76 14.89 -6.79 -16.88
CA LEU A 76 14.52 -7.04 -15.48
C LEU A 76 14.04 -5.77 -14.77
N LYS A 77 14.63 -4.61 -15.09
CA LYS A 77 14.21 -3.31 -14.59
C LYS A 77 12.76 -3.01 -14.96
N ASN A 78 12.45 -3.08 -16.26
CA ASN A 78 11.12 -2.73 -16.77
C ASN A 78 10.05 -3.74 -16.29
N LEU A 79 10.42 -5.02 -16.21
CA LEU A 79 9.56 -6.06 -15.65
C LEU A 79 9.23 -5.80 -14.17
N SER A 80 10.24 -5.45 -13.37
CA SER A 80 10.06 -5.12 -11.95
C SER A 80 9.16 -3.90 -11.77
N LEU A 81 9.39 -2.83 -12.53
CA LEU A 81 8.59 -1.61 -12.46
C LEU A 81 7.14 -1.86 -12.90
N LYS A 82 6.94 -2.61 -14.00
CA LYS A 82 5.62 -3.00 -14.47
C LYS A 82 4.88 -3.83 -13.42
N LEU A 83 5.54 -4.81 -12.83
CA LEU A 83 4.95 -5.66 -11.78
C LEU A 83 4.52 -4.84 -10.56
N VAL A 84 5.39 -3.97 -10.05
CA VAL A 84 5.07 -3.14 -8.87
C VAL A 84 3.88 -2.23 -9.16
N MET A 85 3.82 -1.62 -10.35
CA MET A 85 2.71 -0.75 -10.73
C MET A 85 1.40 -1.54 -10.88
N LEU A 86 1.42 -2.70 -11.54
CA LEU A 86 0.24 -3.57 -11.67
C LEU A 86 -0.24 -4.06 -10.30
N LEU A 87 0.66 -4.50 -9.42
CA LEU A 87 0.33 -4.87 -8.05
C LEU A 87 -0.35 -3.70 -7.31
N SER A 88 0.20 -2.50 -7.42
CA SER A 88 -0.35 -1.32 -6.76
C SER A 88 -1.75 -0.98 -7.26
N LEU A 89 -1.98 -1.02 -8.58
CA LEU A 89 -3.27 -0.71 -9.21
C LEU A 89 -4.34 -1.76 -8.89
N VAL A 90 -4.00 -3.04 -9.02
CA VAL A 90 -4.97 -4.14 -8.85
C VAL A 90 -5.35 -4.32 -7.38
N THR A 91 -4.40 -4.11 -6.47
CA THR A 91 -4.62 -4.41 -5.05
C THR A 91 -4.96 -3.19 -4.21
N ALA A 92 -4.69 -1.99 -4.70
CA ALA A 92 -4.77 -0.73 -3.96
C ALA A 92 -4.03 -0.77 -2.60
N GLN A 93 -3.02 -1.65 -2.49
CA GLN A 93 -2.26 -1.83 -1.26
C GLN A 93 -1.17 -0.75 -1.11
N ARG A 94 -0.81 -0.49 0.14
CA ARG A 94 0.30 0.42 0.45
C ARG A 94 1.64 -0.25 0.13
N GLY A 95 2.66 0.53 -0.18
CA GLY A 95 4.02 0.02 -0.40
C GLY A 95 4.53 -0.89 0.72
N GLN A 96 4.11 -0.67 1.97
CA GLN A 96 4.41 -1.57 3.09
C GLN A 96 3.84 -2.98 2.87
N THR A 97 2.62 -3.11 2.38
CA THR A 97 2.01 -4.44 2.12
C THR A 97 2.73 -5.14 0.97
N LEU A 98 3.06 -4.41 -0.10
CA LEU A 98 3.82 -4.96 -1.22
C LEU A 98 5.23 -5.39 -0.81
N HIS A 99 5.86 -4.65 0.11
CA HIS A 99 7.16 -5.01 0.68
C HIS A 99 7.11 -6.32 1.50
N LEU A 100 5.96 -6.65 2.10
CA LEU A 100 5.79 -7.86 2.92
C LEU A 100 5.39 -9.10 2.09
N LEU A 101 5.27 -8.99 0.77
CA LEU A 101 5.00 -10.14 -0.07
C LEU A 101 6.21 -11.09 -0.04
N ASP A 102 5.94 -12.35 0.32
CA ASP A 102 6.94 -13.39 0.55
C ASP A 102 6.60 -14.62 -0.30
N ILE A 103 7.57 -15.13 -1.07
CA ILE A 103 7.37 -16.30 -1.92
C ILE A 103 7.12 -17.58 -1.13
N ASN A 104 7.61 -17.67 0.11
CA ASN A 104 7.34 -18.82 1.00
C ASN A 104 5.89 -18.81 1.53
N LEU A 105 5.20 -17.68 1.44
CA LEU A 105 3.80 -17.51 1.85
C LEU A 105 2.86 -17.40 0.65
N MET A 106 3.33 -17.84 -0.51
CA MET A 106 2.62 -17.80 -1.77
C MET A 106 2.09 -19.19 -2.16
N SER A 107 0.85 -19.23 -2.62
CA SER A 107 0.26 -20.42 -3.24
C SER A 107 -0.14 -20.10 -4.67
N THR A 108 0.24 -20.95 -5.61
CA THR A 108 -0.05 -20.78 -7.04
C THR A 108 -1.14 -21.78 -7.47
N TYR A 109 -2.15 -21.28 -8.17
CA TYR A 109 -3.24 -22.02 -8.78
C TYR A 109 -3.24 -21.76 -10.29
N ASP A 110 -4.06 -22.47 -11.04
CA ASP A 110 -4.11 -22.37 -12.51
C ASP A 110 -4.37 -20.94 -13.00
N SER A 111 -5.25 -20.19 -12.35
CA SER A 111 -5.67 -18.85 -12.75
C SER A 111 -5.48 -17.79 -11.67
N SER A 112 -4.79 -18.11 -10.58
CA SER A 112 -4.56 -17.15 -9.51
C SER A 112 -3.33 -17.46 -8.69
N ILE A 113 -2.77 -16.42 -8.06
CA ILE A 113 -1.73 -16.51 -7.04
C ILE A 113 -2.26 -15.87 -5.78
N VAL A 114 -2.05 -16.53 -4.64
CA VAL A 114 -2.52 -16.09 -3.33
C VAL A 114 -1.32 -15.88 -2.41
N PHE A 115 -1.23 -14.70 -1.80
CA PHE A 115 -0.27 -14.40 -0.74
C PHE A 115 -0.98 -14.33 0.60
N THR A 116 -0.44 -15.03 1.59
CA THR A 116 -0.80 -14.88 2.99
C THR A 116 0.22 -14.01 3.71
N PHE A 117 -0.11 -13.51 4.90
CA PHE A 117 0.76 -12.63 5.67
C PHE A 117 0.96 -13.20 7.08
N ASN A 118 2.21 -13.30 7.50
CA ASN A 118 2.60 -13.70 8.86
C ASN A 118 2.98 -12.53 9.77
N LYS A 119 2.91 -11.30 9.23
CA LYS A 119 3.18 -10.07 9.97
C LYS A 119 1.95 -9.15 9.95
N PRO A 120 1.71 -8.39 11.03
CA PRO A 120 0.59 -7.44 11.03
C PRO A 120 0.80 -6.35 9.98
N LEU A 121 -0.25 -6.05 9.24
CA LEU A 121 -0.32 -4.90 8.34
C LEU A 121 -0.76 -3.65 9.13
N LYS A 122 -0.56 -2.46 8.57
CA LYS A 122 -1.00 -1.20 9.20
C LYS A 122 -2.50 -1.18 9.55
N GLN A 123 -3.30 -2.00 8.88
CA GLN A 123 -4.75 -2.11 9.09
C GLN A 123 -5.14 -3.28 10.01
N SER A 124 -4.17 -4.09 10.44
CA SER A 124 -4.43 -5.21 11.34
C SER A 124 -4.87 -4.71 12.70
N ASN A 125 -5.85 -5.38 13.27
CA ASN A 125 -6.26 -5.20 14.65
C ASN A 125 -6.57 -6.58 15.28
N PRO A 126 -6.60 -6.71 16.61
CA PRO A 126 -6.80 -7.99 17.28
C PRO A 126 -8.11 -8.70 16.92
N ARG A 127 -9.09 -7.97 16.39
CA ARG A 127 -10.44 -8.50 16.05
C ARG A 127 -10.59 -8.86 14.56
N THR A 128 -9.62 -8.49 13.71
CA THR A 128 -9.74 -8.67 12.26
C THR A 128 -8.52 -9.40 11.71
N GLN A 129 -8.74 -10.61 11.21
CA GLN A 129 -7.69 -11.34 10.51
C GLN A 129 -7.29 -10.62 9.22
N VAL A 130 -6.01 -10.67 8.91
CA VAL A 130 -5.48 -10.15 7.63
C VAL A 130 -5.97 -11.07 6.52
N LYS A 131 -6.71 -10.50 5.57
CA LYS A 131 -7.20 -11.25 4.41
C LYS A 131 -6.03 -11.56 3.46
N PRO A 132 -5.98 -12.78 2.90
CA PRO A 132 -5.03 -13.10 1.84
C PRO A 132 -5.18 -12.15 0.65
N LEU A 133 -4.07 -11.86 -0.01
CA LEU A 133 -4.04 -11.10 -1.25
C LEU A 133 -4.17 -12.08 -2.42
N VAL A 134 -5.25 -11.97 -3.18
CA VAL A 134 -5.53 -12.85 -4.33
C VAL A 134 -5.30 -12.08 -5.63
N LEU A 135 -4.38 -12.56 -6.46
CA LEU A 135 -4.07 -12.03 -7.78
C LEU A 135 -4.62 -12.98 -8.83
N LYS A 136 -5.71 -12.60 -9.47
CA LYS A 136 -6.36 -13.40 -10.52
C LYS A 136 -5.77 -13.10 -11.89
N ALA A 137 -5.77 -14.11 -12.77
CA ALA A 137 -5.44 -13.91 -14.17
C ALA A 137 -6.45 -12.95 -14.83
N TYR A 138 -5.95 -12.03 -15.62
CA TYR A 138 -6.74 -11.08 -16.39
C TYR A 138 -6.72 -11.49 -17.87
N THR A 139 -7.76 -12.20 -18.31
CA THR A 139 -7.84 -12.80 -19.63
C THR A 139 -8.20 -11.83 -20.75
N HIS A 140 -8.77 -10.65 -20.41
CA HIS A 140 -9.18 -9.66 -21.40
C HIS A 140 -7.99 -8.90 -22.03
N ASP A 141 -6.89 -8.78 -21.31
CA ASP A 141 -5.72 -8.04 -21.78
C ASP A 141 -4.47 -8.58 -21.06
N GLU A 142 -3.74 -9.46 -21.75
CA GLU A 142 -2.54 -10.09 -21.18
C GLU A 142 -1.45 -9.08 -20.85
N SER A 143 -1.38 -7.97 -21.60
CA SER A 143 -0.41 -6.91 -21.35
C SER A 143 -0.59 -6.22 -19.99
N LEU A 144 -1.79 -6.29 -19.41
CA LEU A 144 -2.14 -5.75 -18.08
C LEU A 144 -2.35 -6.87 -17.04
N CYS A 145 -2.07 -8.12 -17.38
CA CYS A 145 -2.26 -9.25 -16.50
C CYS A 145 -1.16 -9.31 -15.42
N VAL A 146 -1.54 -9.01 -14.17
CA VAL A 146 -0.61 -9.09 -13.02
C VAL A 146 -0.15 -10.53 -12.78
N PHE A 147 -1.01 -11.52 -13.02
CA PHE A 147 -0.70 -12.93 -12.85
C PHE A 147 0.43 -13.39 -13.82
N SER A 148 0.29 -13.12 -15.12
CA SER A 148 1.31 -13.46 -16.14
C SER A 148 2.61 -12.71 -15.88
N THR A 149 2.52 -11.41 -15.54
CA THR A 149 3.70 -10.58 -15.22
C THR A 149 4.43 -11.11 -14.00
N LEU A 150 3.70 -11.54 -12.98
CA LEU A 150 4.29 -12.11 -11.75
C LEU A 150 4.95 -13.46 -12.03
N LYS A 151 4.33 -14.34 -12.82
CA LYS A 151 4.94 -15.63 -13.22
C LYS A 151 6.28 -15.43 -13.94
N GLU A 152 6.30 -14.56 -14.93
CA GLU A 152 7.53 -14.19 -15.64
C GLU A 152 8.59 -13.63 -14.69
N TYR A 153 8.20 -12.74 -13.78
CA TYR A 153 9.11 -12.16 -12.80
C TYR A 153 9.70 -13.23 -11.87
N LEU A 154 8.89 -14.16 -11.37
CA LEU A 154 9.33 -15.25 -10.50
C LEU A 154 10.34 -16.14 -11.24
N GLN A 155 10.02 -16.56 -12.44
CA GLN A 155 10.89 -17.40 -13.27
C GLN A 155 12.26 -16.73 -13.51
N ARG A 156 12.28 -15.45 -13.87
CA ARG A 156 13.53 -14.72 -14.16
C ARG A 156 14.33 -14.34 -12.95
N THR A 157 13.69 -14.29 -11.79
CA THR A 157 14.39 -13.95 -10.52
C THR A 157 14.74 -15.16 -9.68
N GLU A 158 14.36 -16.36 -10.07
CA GLU A 158 14.60 -17.58 -9.31
C GLU A 158 16.10 -17.76 -9.00
N THR A 159 16.95 -17.72 -10.01
CA THR A 159 18.41 -17.90 -9.88
C THR A 159 19.12 -16.67 -9.29
N LEU A 160 18.45 -15.52 -9.25
CA LEU A 160 19.01 -14.27 -8.70
C LEU A 160 18.82 -14.13 -7.20
N ARG A 161 17.94 -14.94 -6.59
CA ARG A 161 17.63 -14.93 -5.16
C ARG A 161 18.65 -15.73 -4.38
N VAL A 162 19.72 -15.08 -3.98
CA VAL A 162 20.78 -15.75 -3.18
C VAL A 162 20.34 -15.95 -1.74
N THR A 163 19.62 -14.99 -1.18
CA THR A 163 19.15 -15.00 0.22
C THR A 163 17.81 -14.33 0.36
N GLY A 164 16.92 -14.93 1.17
CA GLY A 164 15.63 -14.37 1.51
C GLY A 164 14.49 -14.75 0.54
N SER A 165 13.29 -14.68 1.07
CA SER A 165 12.04 -15.08 0.42
C SER A 165 11.16 -13.90 0.00
N GLN A 166 11.64 -12.66 0.17
CA GLN A 166 10.87 -11.48 -0.21
C GLN A 166 10.61 -11.47 -1.72
N LEU A 167 9.36 -11.21 -2.13
CA LEU A 167 8.98 -11.22 -3.55
C LEU A 167 9.80 -10.23 -4.38
N LEU A 168 9.88 -8.98 -3.97
CA LEU A 168 10.52 -7.92 -4.74
C LEU A 168 12.01 -7.81 -4.39
N ILE A 169 12.85 -8.02 -5.40
CA ILE A 169 14.31 -7.87 -5.32
C ILE A 169 14.78 -6.73 -6.22
N SER A 170 15.98 -6.20 -5.93
CA SER A 170 16.61 -5.19 -6.77
C SER A 170 16.93 -5.75 -8.16
N PHE A 171 16.59 -5.00 -9.19
CA PHE A 171 17.01 -5.31 -10.56
C PHE A 171 18.52 -5.06 -10.80
N GLN A 172 19.20 -4.39 -9.85
CA GLN A 172 20.65 -4.19 -9.87
C GLN A 172 21.35 -5.19 -8.96
N LYS A 173 22.52 -5.67 -9.36
CA LYS A 173 23.38 -6.51 -8.52
C LYS A 173 23.70 -5.77 -7.21
N PRO A 174 23.73 -6.48 -6.08
CA PRO A 174 23.68 -7.93 -5.90
C PRO A 174 22.26 -8.53 -5.75
N HIS A 175 21.21 -7.93 -6.32
CA HIS A 175 19.82 -8.42 -6.34
C HIS A 175 19.22 -8.68 -4.94
N LYS A 176 19.57 -7.84 -3.97
CA LYS A 176 19.01 -7.91 -2.60
C LYS A 176 17.53 -7.57 -2.58
N ALA A 177 16.82 -8.03 -1.55
CA ALA A 177 15.46 -7.59 -1.27
C ALA A 177 15.37 -6.06 -1.23
N VAL A 178 14.34 -5.49 -1.90
CA VAL A 178 14.16 -4.03 -1.92
C VAL A 178 13.61 -3.51 -0.60
N SER A 179 13.97 -2.30 -0.22
CA SER A 179 13.39 -1.65 0.96
C SER A 179 11.98 -1.14 0.67
N ARG A 180 11.19 -0.91 1.72
CA ARG A 180 9.88 -0.28 1.62
C ARG A 180 9.93 1.06 0.88
N ASP A 181 10.95 1.86 1.18
CA ASP A 181 11.10 3.20 0.59
C ASP A 181 11.43 3.13 -0.91
N THR A 182 12.12 2.08 -1.35
CA THR A 182 12.37 1.83 -2.79
C THR A 182 11.07 1.53 -3.55
N ILE A 183 10.13 0.81 -2.94
CA ILE A 183 8.82 0.51 -3.56
C ILE A 183 7.92 1.75 -3.63
N SER A 184 8.09 2.69 -2.70
CA SER A 184 7.24 3.87 -2.58
C SER A 184 7.73 5.08 -3.40
N ARG A 185 8.90 5.00 -4.01
CA ARG A 185 9.50 6.03 -4.89
C ARG A 185 9.10 5.83 -6.34
#